data_8c1bcf23da6f6b5d4d72247fc550d2dd
#
_entry.id   8c1bcf23da6f6b5d4d72247fc550d2dd
#
_cell.length_a   1.000
_cell.length_b   1.000
_cell.length_c   1.000
_cell.angle_alpha   90.00
_cell.angle_beta   90.00
_cell.angle_gamma   90.00
#
_symmetry.space_group_name_H-M   'P 1'
#
loop_
_entity.id
_entity.type
_entity.pdbx_description
1 polymer ?
#
loop_
_entity_poly.entity_id
_entity_poly.type
_entity_poly.pdbx_seq_one_letter_code
_entity_poly.pdbx_strand_id
1 'polypeptide(L)'
;GKRIAPFHLPIRENGQFVGYVNVLQQRAKRWKDNGEVEKVEVPEYSKENLGICREALMEAVAETSEEFMDRYFGGEEFSEDEIRQALRVNVSDGSIVPVLMGSNVLARGMYTLMVDIVKYLPSPEKRSCTGINAKSNEVYNADYDFAKPKSAYIFKTIADPFIGKYSLIKVNSGVIKTDDLLYNQHKDTEEKIGKIYVLCGNKPEEVKELHAGDIGALAKLTKAATTDSLSTKANPILYIRTQISIPYTYKRYKAVNKGDEDKISQALQKLMLEDLTLKTVNDSENGQTLLYGMGDQHLDVVASKLLERYKVQIELKKPKVAFRETIRKKADVEYKYKKQS
;
A
#
# COMPACT_ATOMS: atom_id res chain seq x y z
N GLY A 1 -5.76 -19.69 10.51
CA GLY A 1 -5.33 -18.30 10.50
C GLY A 1 -3.86 -18.20 10.15
N LYS A 2 -3.37 -16.98 9.77
CA LYS A 2 -1.95 -16.77 9.46
C LYS A 2 -1.09 -16.97 10.70
N ARG A 3 -0.01 -17.74 10.58
CA ARG A 3 0.93 -17.99 11.68
C ARG A 3 2.04 -16.93 11.65
N ILE A 4 2.18 -16.17 12.72
CA ILE A 4 3.31 -15.24 12.90
C ILE A 4 4.51 -16.04 13.35
N ALA A 5 5.63 -15.93 12.63
CA ALA A 5 6.83 -16.73 12.89
C ALA A 5 8.05 -15.81 13.09
N PRO A 6 8.60 -15.71 14.31
CA PRO A 6 9.83 -14.99 14.55
C PRO A 6 11.02 -15.71 13.91
N PHE A 7 11.65 -15.08 12.91
CA PHE A 7 12.92 -15.55 12.34
C PHE A 7 14.11 -14.99 13.13
N HIS A 8 13.89 -13.87 13.82
CA HIS A 8 14.88 -13.24 14.68
C HIS A 8 14.31 -12.93 16.06
N LEU A 9 15.11 -13.13 17.10
CA LEU A 9 14.85 -12.65 18.45
C LEU A 9 15.79 -11.50 18.78
N PRO A 10 15.36 -10.41 19.43
CA PRO A 10 16.23 -9.28 19.71
C PRO A 10 17.23 -9.58 20.83
N ILE A 11 18.46 -9.10 20.69
CA ILE A 11 19.43 -9.01 21.77
C ILE A 11 19.42 -7.57 22.29
N ARG A 12 19.22 -7.42 23.60
CA ARG A 12 19.18 -6.13 24.28
C ARG A 12 20.17 -6.09 25.40
N GLU A 13 20.95 -4.99 25.46
CA GLU A 13 21.84 -4.66 26.56
C GLU A 13 21.52 -3.27 27.07
N ASN A 14 21.32 -3.13 28.36
CA ASN A 14 20.92 -1.86 28.99
C ASN A 14 19.70 -1.18 28.33
N GLY A 15 18.72 -1.98 27.87
CA GLY A 15 17.55 -1.52 27.17
C GLY A 15 17.73 -1.17 25.69
N GLN A 16 18.97 -1.18 25.19
CA GLN A 16 19.29 -0.88 23.80
C GLN A 16 19.29 -2.15 22.94
N PHE A 17 18.82 -2.03 21.69
CA PHE A 17 18.88 -3.09 20.70
C PHE A 17 20.29 -3.18 20.11
N VAL A 18 21.01 -4.24 20.43
CA VAL A 18 22.42 -4.41 20.05
C VAL A 18 22.68 -5.57 19.08
N GLY A 19 21.72 -6.48 18.91
CA GLY A 19 21.92 -7.65 18.09
C GLY A 19 20.64 -8.47 17.92
N TYR A 20 20.76 -9.61 17.26
CA TYR A 20 19.65 -10.56 17.12
C TYR A 20 20.15 -12.02 17.14
N VAL A 21 19.28 -12.90 17.58
CA VAL A 21 19.44 -14.35 17.43
C VAL A 21 18.66 -14.79 16.20
N ASN A 22 19.31 -15.44 15.24
CA ASN A 22 18.64 -16.08 14.12
C ASN A 22 18.07 -17.42 14.58
N VAL A 23 16.75 -17.56 14.54
CA VAL A 23 16.04 -18.74 15.05
C VAL A 23 16.31 -19.97 14.18
N LEU A 24 16.39 -19.80 12.86
CA LEU A 24 16.62 -20.91 11.93
C LEU A 24 18.03 -21.48 12.08
N GLN A 25 19.02 -20.61 12.20
CA GLN A 25 20.43 -20.99 12.31
C GLN A 25 20.90 -21.21 13.76
N GLN A 26 20.09 -20.84 14.75
CA GLN A 26 20.45 -20.85 16.17
C GLN A 26 21.75 -20.11 16.47
N ARG A 27 21.99 -19.00 15.79
CA ARG A 27 23.21 -18.20 15.89
C ARG A 27 22.89 -16.77 16.26
N ALA A 28 23.67 -16.20 17.18
CA ALA A 28 23.54 -14.82 17.60
C ALA A 28 24.56 -13.93 16.91
N LYS A 29 24.11 -12.71 16.59
CA LYS A 29 24.92 -11.65 15.97
C LYS A 29 24.72 -10.35 16.72
N ARG A 30 25.82 -9.59 16.88
CA ARG A 30 25.84 -8.28 17.51
C ARG A 30 26.50 -7.27 16.58
N TRP A 31 26.05 -6.04 16.60
CA TRP A 31 26.70 -4.92 15.93
C TRP A 31 27.68 -4.26 16.87
N LYS A 32 28.92 -4.07 16.41
CA LYS A 32 29.92 -3.23 17.05
C LYS A 32 29.61 -1.75 16.84
N ASP A 33 30.26 -0.87 17.58
CA ASP A 33 30.07 0.58 17.44
C ASP A 33 30.52 1.12 16.07
N ASN A 34 31.46 0.45 15.41
CA ASN A 34 31.92 0.76 14.05
C ASN A 34 30.96 0.22 12.95
N GLY A 35 29.82 -0.42 13.32
CA GLY A 35 28.85 -0.99 12.41
C GLY A 35 29.15 -2.40 11.90
N GLU A 36 30.33 -2.96 12.21
CA GLU A 36 30.64 -4.36 11.90
C GLU A 36 29.78 -5.32 12.70
N VAL A 37 29.59 -6.51 12.14
CA VAL A 37 28.81 -7.58 12.76
C VAL A 37 29.76 -8.65 13.30
N GLU A 38 29.61 -8.99 14.56
CA GLU A 38 30.31 -10.10 15.18
C GLU A 38 29.35 -11.23 15.56
N LYS A 39 29.86 -12.47 15.56
CA LYS A 39 29.16 -13.61 16.10
C LYS A 39 29.36 -13.63 17.60
N VAL A 40 28.28 -13.84 18.35
CA VAL A 40 28.29 -13.96 19.81
C VAL A 40 27.55 -15.22 20.23
N GLU A 41 27.73 -15.63 21.47
CA GLU A 41 26.92 -16.71 22.05
C GLU A 41 25.48 -16.27 22.21
N VAL A 42 24.55 -17.22 22.11
CA VAL A 42 23.12 -16.96 22.36
C VAL A 42 22.95 -16.59 23.83
N PRO A 43 22.41 -15.39 24.14
CA PRO A 43 22.18 -14.99 25.51
C PRO A 43 21.29 -15.98 26.27
N GLU A 44 21.60 -16.23 27.53
CA GLU A 44 20.88 -17.20 28.35
C GLU A 44 19.36 -16.92 28.39
N TYR A 45 19.00 -15.65 28.56
CA TYR A 45 17.59 -15.21 28.56
C TYR A 45 16.83 -15.44 27.24
N SER A 46 17.55 -15.70 26.15
CA SER A 46 16.94 -15.95 24.83
C SER A 46 16.78 -17.44 24.51
N LYS A 47 17.43 -18.34 25.25
CA LYS A 47 17.49 -19.78 24.92
C LYS A 47 16.13 -20.45 24.96
N GLU A 48 15.34 -20.19 25.98
CA GLU A 48 13.98 -20.73 26.09
C GLU A 48 13.10 -20.29 24.92
N ASN A 49 13.02 -18.99 24.66
CA ASN A 49 12.27 -18.45 23.52
C ASN A 49 12.80 -18.94 22.17
N LEU A 50 14.11 -19.13 22.05
CA LEU A 50 14.72 -19.71 20.84
C LEU A 50 14.20 -21.12 20.60
N GLY A 51 14.17 -21.96 21.63
CA GLY A 51 13.62 -23.31 21.55
C GLY A 51 12.16 -23.31 21.09
N ILE A 52 11.30 -22.56 21.76
CA ILE A 52 9.87 -22.44 21.43
C ILE A 52 9.65 -21.96 19.98
N CYS A 53 10.35 -20.90 19.58
CA CYS A 53 10.21 -20.35 18.23
C CYS A 53 10.73 -21.32 17.16
N ARG A 54 11.81 -22.03 17.44
CA ARG A 54 12.36 -23.02 16.51
C ARG A 54 11.43 -24.20 16.34
N GLU A 55 10.90 -24.75 17.42
CA GLU A 55 9.93 -25.85 17.37
C GLU A 55 8.71 -25.47 16.52
N ALA A 56 8.10 -24.31 16.77
CA ALA A 56 6.98 -23.82 15.98
C ALA A 56 7.30 -23.63 14.49
N LEU A 57 8.56 -23.25 14.16
CA LEU A 57 9.01 -23.16 12.77
C LEU A 57 9.20 -24.55 12.14
N MET A 58 9.72 -25.54 12.89
CA MET A 58 9.89 -26.91 12.39
C MET A 58 8.55 -27.60 12.18
N GLU A 59 7.57 -27.38 13.06
CA GLU A 59 6.19 -27.81 12.83
C GLU A 59 5.62 -27.24 11.53
N ALA A 60 5.82 -25.94 11.29
CA ALA A 60 5.35 -25.30 10.06
C ALA A 60 6.06 -25.84 8.81
N VAL A 61 7.33 -26.22 8.90
CA VAL A 61 8.06 -26.92 7.83
C VAL A 61 7.47 -28.31 7.61
N ALA A 62 7.20 -29.05 8.67
CA ALA A 62 6.62 -30.40 8.59
C ALA A 62 5.24 -30.39 7.90
N GLU A 63 4.41 -29.40 8.17
CA GLU A 63 3.08 -29.24 7.56
C GLU A 63 3.10 -29.02 6.04
N THR A 64 4.26 -28.82 5.40
CA THR A 64 4.36 -28.56 3.96
C THR A 64 4.17 -29.80 3.08
N SER A 65 4.42 -31.00 3.61
CA SER A 65 4.19 -32.28 2.90
C SER A 65 4.03 -33.42 3.88
N GLU A 66 3.35 -34.49 3.44
CA GLU A 66 3.21 -35.74 4.22
C GLU A 66 4.58 -36.37 4.56
N GLU A 67 5.52 -36.36 3.61
CA GLU A 67 6.89 -36.84 3.81
C GLU A 67 7.60 -36.07 4.94
N PHE A 68 7.48 -34.72 4.95
CA PHE A 68 8.10 -33.91 6.01
C PHE A 68 7.42 -34.13 7.35
N MET A 69 6.12 -34.35 7.35
CA MET A 69 5.36 -34.68 8.57
C MET A 69 5.83 -36.00 9.19
N ASP A 70 5.97 -37.04 8.37
CA ASP A 70 6.44 -38.36 8.84
C ASP A 70 7.86 -38.30 9.39
N ARG A 71 8.76 -37.58 8.73
CA ARG A 71 10.14 -37.35 9.18
C ARG A 71 10.20 -36.58 10.49
N TYR A 72 9.37 -35.54 10.64
CA TYR A 72 9.29 -34.76 11.87
C TYR A 72 8.86 -35.61 13.07
N PHE A 73 7.81 -36.40 12.90
CA PHE A 73 7.36 -37.34 13.97
C PHE A 73 8.34 -38.49 14.18
N GLY A 74 9.10 -38.88 13.17
CA GLY A 74 10.22 -39.81 13.27
C GLY A 74 11.44 -39.27 14.00
N GLY A 75 11.47 -37.96 14.32
CA GLY A 75 12.59 -37.29 14.97
C GLY A 75 13.78 -37.02 14.03
N GLU A 76 13.55 -37.03 12.71
CA GLU A 76 14.60 -36.73 11.74
C GLU A 76 14.81 -35.20 11.63
N GLU A 77 16.07 -34.77 11.55
CA GLU A 77 16.42 -33.38 11.33
C GLU A 77 16.27 -32.99 9.85
N PHE A 78 15.76 -31.76 9.61
CA PHE A 78 15.73 -31.18 8.29
C PHE A 78 17.03 -30.41 8.02
N SER A 79 17.53 -30.51 6.80
CA SER A 79 18.66 -29.69 6.33
C SER A 79 18.26 -28.20 6.22
N GLU A 80 19.23 -27.29 6.27
CA GLU A 80 18.98 -25.86 6.11
C GLU A 80 18.29 -25.53 4.76
N ASP A 81 18.57 -26.30 3.71
CA ASP A 81 17.98 -26.11 2.37
C ASP A 81 16.51 -26.56 2.33
N GLU A 82 16.17 -27.69 2.95
CA GLU A 82 14.79 -28.16 3.07
C GLU A 82 13.94 -27.18 3.87
N ILE A 83 14.44 -26.72 5.02
CA ILE A 83 13.78 -25.69 5.83
C ILE A 83 13.54 -24.44 5.02
N ARG A 84 14.54 -23.96 4.28
CA ARG A 84 14.44 -22.75 3.47
C ARG A 84 13.41 -22.89 2.36
N GLN A 85 13.38 -24.02 1.67
CA GLN A 85 12.40 -24.28 0.60
C GLN A 85 10.97 -24.37 1.14
N ALA A 86 10.75 -25.11 2.23
CA ALA A 86 9.45 -25.21 2.88
C ALA A 86 8.94 -23.84 3.37
N LEU A 87 9.78 -23.07 4.07
CA LEU A 87 9.42 -21.74 4.52
C LEU A 87 9.15 -20.79 3.35
N ARG A 88 9.84 -20.94 2.22
CA ARG A 88 9.56 -20.15 1.01
C ARG A 88 8.17 -20.41 0.45
N VAL A 89 7.69 -21.65 0.45
CA VAL A 89 6.32 -21.99 0.07
C VAL A 89 5.34 -21.32 1.03
N ASN A 90 5.50 -21.51 2.31
CA ASN A 90 4.61 -20.98 3.35
C ASN A 90 4.58 -19.43 3.41
N VAL A 91 5.68 -18.78 3.11
CA VAL A 91 5.74 -17.30 2.99
C VAL A 91 5.07 -16.84 1.70
N SER A 92 5.25 -17.59 0.60
CA SER A 92 4.67 -17.23 -0.70
C SER A 92 3.15 -17.32 -0.71
N ASP A 93 2.56 -18.32 -0.06
CA ASP A 93 1.10 -18.48 0.07
C ASP A 93 0.50 -17.66 1.23
N GLY A 94 1.36 -17.10 2.08
CA GLY A 94 0.99 -16.26 3.21
C GLY A 94 0.49 -17.03 4.43
N SER A 95 0.72 -18.32 4.53
CA SER A 95 0.42 -19.14 5.72
C SER A 95 1.36 -18.78 6.88
N ILE A 96 2.61 -18.42 6.57
CA ILE A 96 3.59 -17.90 7.52
C ILE A 96 3.90 -16.43 7.22
N VAL A 97 3.95 -15.62 8.29
CA VAL A 97 4.40 -14.22 8.25
C VAL A 97 5.71 -14.12 9.03
N PRO A 98 6.88 -14.02 8.35
CA PRO A 98 8.16 -13.91 9.03
C PRO A 98 8.32 -12.57 9.75
N VAL A 99 8.85 -12.61 10.97
CA VAL A 99 9.17 -11.42 11.76
C VAL A 99 10.68 -11.32 11.94
N LEU A 100 11.23 -10.21 11.49
CA LEU A 100 12.66 -9.90 11.59
C LEU A 100 12.89 -8.71 12.53
N MET A 101 14.08 -8.62 13.08
CA MET A 101 14.47 -7.55 13.99
C MET A 101 15.49 -6.62 13.34
N GLY A 102 15.25 -5.32 13.48
CA GLY A 102 16.13 -4.28 12.95
C GLY A 102 15.83 -2.90 13.53
N SER A 103 16.68 -1.93 13.20
CA SER A 103 16.49 -0.52 13.53
C SER A 103 16.76 0.32 12.29
N ASN A 104 15.74 1.01 11.80
CA ASN A 104 15.85 1.93 10.67
C ASN A 104 16.71 3.17 11.03
N VAL A 105 16.60 3.67 12.27
CA VAL A 105 17.35 4.82 12.74
C VAL A 105 18.88 4.54 12.76
N LEU A 106 19.25 3.34 13.20
CA LEU A 106 20.64 2.90 13.28
C LEU A 106 21.10 2.15 12.04
N ALA A 107 20.25 1.98 11.03
CA ALA A 107 20.47 1.16 9.83
C ALA A 107 20.89 -0.31 10.14
N ARG A 108 20.56 -0.81 11.34
CA ARG A 108 20.91 -2.15 11.80
C ARG A 108 19.88 -3.18 11.31
N GLY A 109 20.34 -4.30 10.77
CA GLY A 109 19.47 -5.37 10.27
C GLY A 109 18.94 -5.16 8.85
N MET A 110 19.18 -4.03 8.20
CA MET A 110 18.67 -3.74 6.85
C MET A 110 19.23 -4.69 5.79
N TYR A 111 20.52 -4.99 5.86
CA TYR A 111 21.15 -5.98 4.96
C TYR A 111 20.51 -7.36 5.13
N THR A 112 20.28 -7.80 6.36
CA THR A 112 19.63 -9.10 6.65
C THR A 112 18.21 -9.12 6.11
N LEU A 113 17.44 -8.04 6.29
CA LEU A 113 16.12 -7.90 5.73
C LEU A 113 16.12 -8.08 4.20
N MET A 114 17.04 -7.41 3.49
CA MET A 114 17.15 -7.55 2.03
C MET A 114 17.49 -8.98 1.60
N VAL A 115 18.43 -9.62 2.32
CA VAL A 115 18.79 -11.02 2.07
C VAL A 115 17.60 -11.95 2.29
N ASP A 116 16.81 -11.74 3.35
CA ASP A 116 15.66 -12.57 3.66
C ASP A 116 14.49 -12.33 2.68
N ILE A 117 14.32 -11.11 2.18
CA ILE A 117 13.40 -10.82 1.08
C ILE A 117 13.74 -11.67 -0.14
N VAL A 118 15.01 -11.70 -0.56
CA VAL A 118 15.46 -12.51 -1.71
C VAL A 118 15.29 -14.01 -1.46
N LYS A 119 15.52 -14.46 -0.22
CA LYS A 119 15.41 -15.88 0.15
C LYS A 119 13.98 -16.40 0.19
N TYR A 120 13.06 -15.62 0.73
CA TYR A 120 11.73 -16.14 1.11
C TYR A 120 10.58 -15.58 0.27
N LEU A 121 10.68 -14.35 -0.25
CA LEU A 121 9.60 -13.80 -1.05
C LEU A 121 9.66 -14.30 -2.51
N PRO A 122 8.49 -14.52 -3.15
CA PRO A 122 8.46 -14.95 -4.54
C PRO A 122 8.90 -13.83 -5.47
N SER A 123 9.59 -14.18 -6.55
CA SER A 123 9.82 -13.24 -7.66
C SER A 123 8.51 -12.97 -8.43
N PRO A 124 8.40 -11.86 -9.14
CA PRO A 124 7.22 -11.57 -9.99
C PRO A 124 6.88 -12.68 -10.97
N GLU A 125 7.88 -13.36 -11.53
CA GLU A 125 7.70 -14.49 -12.47
C GLU A 125 6.89 -15.66 -11.93
N LYS A 126 6.89 -15.84 -10.60
CA LYS A 126 6.16 -16.93 -9.92
C LYS A 126 4.71 -16.57 -9.57
N ARG A 127 4.28 -15.36 -9.88
CA ARG A 127 2.90 -14.92 -9.68
C ARG A 127 2.15 -14.91 -10.99
N SER A 128 1.02 -15.61 -11.05
CA SER A 128 0.07 -15.42 -12.15
C SER A 128 -0.57 -14.04 -12.05
N CYS A 129 -0.69 -13.36 -13.18
CA CYS A 129 -1.43 -12.12 -13.30
C CYS A 129 -2.50 -12.30 -14.38
N THR A 130 -3.75 -12.37 -13.97
CA THR A 130 -4.87 -12.61 -14.86
C THR A 130 -5.73 -11.35 -15.00
N GLY A 131 -6.15 -11.09 -16.23
CA GLY A 131 -7.14 -10.09 -16.60
C GLY A 131 -8.21 -10.69 -17.50
N ILE A 132 -9.05 -9.84 -18.04
CA ILE A 132 -10.08 -10.22 -19.03
C ILE A 132 -9.84 -9.40 -20.30
N ASN A 133 -9.83 -10.04 -21.44
CA ASN A 133 -9.87 -9.33 -22.71
C ASN A 133 -11.28 -8.78 -22.94
N ALA A 134 -11.44 -7.47 -22.97
CA ALA A 134 -12.75 -6.82 -23.07
C ALA A 134 -13.48 -7.05 -24.41
N LYS A 135 -12.77 -7.50 -25.46
CA LYS A 135 -13.39 -7.82 -26.76
C LYS A 135 -13.89 -9.25 -26.83
N SER A 136 -13.07 -10.23 -26.43
CA SER A 136 -13.42 -11.66 -26.49
C SER A 136 -14.11 -12.15 -25.21
N ASN A 137 -14.05 -11.39 -24.14
CA ASN A 137 -14.49 -11.77 -22.78
C ASN A 137 -13.79 -13.03 -22.23
N GLU A 138 -12.61 -13.32 -22.74
CA GLU A 138 -11.79 -14.46 -22.32
C GLU A 138 -10.78 -14.06 -21.26
N VAL A 139 -10.39 -15.02 -20.43
CA VAL A 139 -9.32 -14.83 -19.45
C VAL A 139 -8.00 -14.59 -20.17
N TYR A 140 -7.34 -13.50 -19.80
CA TYR A 140 -6.02 -13.14 -20.30
C TYR A 140 -4.97 -13.39 -19.21
N ASN A 141 -4.07 -14.34 -19.48
CA ASN A 141 -2.93 -14.63 -18.60
C ASN A 141 -1.74 -13.78 -19.04
N ALA A 142 -1.43 -12.75 -18.29
CA ALA A 142 -0.33 -11.83 -18.56
C ALA A 142 1.03 -12.48 -18.26
N ASP A 143 1.14 -13.18 -17.13
CA ASP A 143 2.27 -14.00 -16.66
C ASP A 143 3.64 -13.29 -16.73
N TYR A 144 3.63 -11.96 -16.73
CA TYR A 144 4.83 -11.12 -16.88
C TYR A 144 5.68 -11.44 -18.12
N ASP A 145 5.03 -11.90 -19.19
CA ASP A 145 5.67 -12.24 -20.45
C ASP A 145 5.91 -10.98 -21.31
N PHE A 146 7.15 -10.76 -21.70
CA PHE A 146 7.58 -9.63 -22.54
C PHE A 146 7.07 -9.69 -23.97
N ALA A 147 6.80 -10.90 -24.50
CA ALA A 147 6.33 -11.11 -25.86
C ALA A 147 4.83 -10.87 -26.02
N LYS A 148 4.07 -10.87 -24.94
CA LYS A 148 2.63 -10.64 -24.95
C LYS A 148 2.28 -9.17 -25.21
N PRO A 149 1.03 -8.88 -25.65
CA PRO A 149 0.56 -7.51 -25.78
C PRO A 149 0.76 -6.69 -24.51
N LYS A 150 1.11 -5.42 -24.67
CA LYS A 150 1.36 -4.49 -23.55
C LYS A 150 0.13 -4.36 -22.66
N SER A 151 0.32 -4.54 -21.37
CA SER A 151 -0.71 -4.24 -20.38
C SER A 151 -0.11 -3.85 -19.04
N ALA A 152 -0.77 -2.92 -18.37
CA ALA A 152 -0.38 -2.43 -17.06
C ALA A 152 -1.60 -2.07 -16.20
N TYR A 153 -1.39 -2.03 -14.90
CA TYR A 153 -2.37 -1.61 -13.91
C TYR A 153 -1.86 -0.40 -13.13
N ILE A 154 -2.69 0.64 -13.03
CA ILE A 154 -2.37 1.84 -12.24
C ILE A 154 -2.80 1.56 -10.80
N PHE A 155 -1.84 1.36 -9.91
CA PHE A 155 -2.14 1.03 -8.52
C PHE A 155 -2.10 2.23 -7.57
N LYS A 156 -1.49 3.35 -7.99
CA LYS A 156 -1.40 4.57 -7.17
C LYS A 156 -1.19 5.82 -8.04
N THR A 157 -1.69 6.96 -7.55
CA THR A 157 -1.38 8.28 -8.09
C THR A 157 -0.64 9.09 -7.04
N ILE A 158 0.35 9.86 -7.45
CA ILE A 158 1.09 10.84 -6.61
C ILE A 158 0.97 12.20 -7.29
N ALA A 159 0.56 13.20 -6.53
CA ALA A 159 0.58 14.58 -6.98
C ALA A 159 1.94 15.22 -6.65
N ASP A 160 2.72 15.47 -7.68
CA ASP A 160 4.03 16.11 -7.55
C ASP A 160 3.90 17.63 -7.83
N PRO A 161 4.50 18.50 -7.00
CA PRO A 161 4.40 19.94 -7.16
C PRO A 161 4.99 20.47 -8.48
N PHE A 162 6.01 19.79 -9.04
CA PHE A 162 6.76 20.22 -10.21
C PHE A 162 6.28 19.55 -11.50
N ILE A 163 6.06 18.24 -11.45
CA ILE A 163 5.69 17.43 -12.62
C ILE A 163 4.17 17.36 -12.78
N GLY A 164 3.44 17.57 -11.69
CA GLY A 164 1.98 17.57 -11.62
C GLY A 164 1.43 16.21 -11.13
N LYS A 165 1.47 15.18 -11.96
CA LYS A 165 0.91 13.86 -11.61
C LYS A 165 1.81 12.74 -12.10
N TYR A 166 2.12 11.83 -11.18
CA TYR A 166 2.65 10.50 -11.48
C TYR A 166 1.56 9.46 -11.33
N SER A 167 1.36 8.64 -12.34
CA SER A 167 0.58 7.41 -12.26
C SER A 167 1.54 6.23 -12.10
N LEU A 168 1.56 5.64 -10.89
CA LEU A 168 2.39 4.46 -10.62
C LEU A 168 1.72 3.23 -11.22
N ILE A 169 2.47 2.54 -12.06
CA ILE A 169 2.00 1.35 -12.77
C ILE A 169 2.83 0.13 -12.42
N LYS A 170 2.20 -1.02 -12.50
CA LYS A 170 2.88 -2.30 -12.65
C LYS A 170 2.61 -2.80 -14.07
N VAL A 171 3.69 -3.10 -14.80
CA VAL A 171 3.59 -3.70 -16.13
C VAL A 171 3.33 -5.19 -15.94
N ASN A 172 2.21 -5.68 -16.47
CA ASN A 172 1.81 -7.08 -16.30
C ASN A 172 2.19 -7.94 -17.50
N SER A 173 2.25 -7.38 -18.70
CA SER A 173 2.74 -8.05 -19.92
C SER A 173 3.31 -7.05 -20.91
N GLY A 174 4.18 -7.54 -21.79
CA GLY A 174 4.81 -6.75 -22.84
C GLY A 174 5.85 -5.76 -22.31
N VAL A 175 6.16 -4.76 -23.13
CA VAL A 175 7.11 -3.68 -22.82
C VAL A 175 6.46 -2.35 -23.14
N ILE A 176 6.38 -1.45 -22.17
CA ILE A 176 5.86 -0.10 -22.34
C ILE A 176 7.02 0.86 -22.58
N LYS A 177 6.94 1.64 -23.66
CA LYS A 177 7.98 2.58 -24.09
C LYS A 177 7.46 4.02 -24.08
N THR A 178 8.39 4.97 -24.06
CA THR A 178 8.08 6.35 -24.39
C THR A 178 7.45 6.45 -25.77
N ASP A 179 6.53 7.39 -25.94
CA ASP A 179 5.71 7.61 -27.15
C ASP A 179 4.70 6.49 -27.48
N ASP A 180 4.58 5.45 -26.68
CA ASP A 180 3.49 4.49 -26.82
C ASP A 180 2.13 5.17 -26.68
N LEU A 181 1.15 4.67 -27.41
CA LEU A 181 -0.25 5.01 -27.26
C LEU A 181 -0.95 3.85 -26.54
N LEU A 182 -1.32 4.05 -25.29
CA LEU A 182 -2.02 3.06 -24.49
C LEU A 182 -3.50 3.42 -24.36
N TYR A 183 -4.32 2.38 -24.39
CA TYR A 183 -5.77 2.49 -24.31
C TYR A 183 -6.28 2.18 -22.90
N ASN A 184 -7.09 3.07 -22.36
CA ASN A 184 -7.80 2.92 -21.09
C ASN A 184 -9.23 2.46 -21.38
N GLN A 185 -9.49 1.17 -21.29
CA GLN A 185 -10.82 0.59 -21.54
C GLN A 185 -11.89 1.11 -20.60
N HIS A 186 -11.56 1.42 -19.34
CA HIS A 186 -12.54 1.91 -18.36
C HIS A 186 -13.11 3.28 -18.72
N LYS A 187 -12.39 4.09 -19.48
CA LYS A 187 -12.75 5.46 -19.84
C LYS A 187 -12.93 5.66 -21.34
N ASP A 188 -12.72 4.61 -22.13
CA ASP A 188 -12.73 4.65 -23.59
C ASP A 188 -11.83 5.77 -24.14
N THR A 189 -10.58 5.82 -23.67
CA THR A 189 -9.66 6.90 -24.02
C THR A 189 -8.26 6.37 -24.27
N GLU A 190 -7.54 7.06 -25.15
CA GLU A 190 -6.13 6.81 -25.39
C GLU A 190 -5.27 7.79 -24.59
N GLU A 191 -4.15 7.29 -24.06
CA GLU A 191 -3.15 8.03 -23.33
C GLU A 191 -1.81 7.90 -24.03
N LYS A 192 -1.25 9.01 -24.50
CA LYS A 192 0.10 9.02 -25.02
C LYS A 192 1.10 9.00 -23.86
N ILE A 193 2.01 8.03 -23.88
CA ILE A 193 3.04 7.89 -22.86
C ILE A 193 4.17 8.87 -23.15
N GLY A 194 4.31 9.85 -22.28
CA GLY A 194 5.43 10.81 -22.34
C GLY A 194 6.66 10.24 -21.62
N LYS A 195 7.06 10.91 -20.54
CA LYS A 195 8.20 10.47 -19.73
C LYS A 195 7.82 9.33 -18.79
N ILE A 196 8.73 8.37 -18.70
CA ILE A 196 8.65 7.21 -17.81
C ILE A 196 9.76 7.35 -16.76
N TYR A 197 9.44 7.01 -15.52
CA TYR A 197 10.38 7.09 -14.40
C TYR A 197 10.38 5.82 -13.57
N VAL A 198 11.54 5.48 -13.02
CA VAL A 198 11.68 4.59 -11.86
C VAL A 198 11.91 5.47 -10.64
N LEU A 199 11.12 5.24 -9.59
CA LEU A 199 11.19 6.05 -8.37
C LEU A 199 12.10 5.37 -7.35
N CYS A 200 13.22 6.01 -7.00
CA CYS A 200 14.11 5.59 -5.93
C CYS A 200 14.01 6.61 -4.78
N GLY A 201 13.14 6.33 -3.82
CA GLY A 201 12.77 7.29 -2.77
C GLY A 201 12.14 8.55 -3.38
N ASN A 202 12.77 9.71 -3.17
CA ASN A 202 12.32 11.00 -3.72
C ASN A 202 13.04 11.40 -5.03
N LYS A 203 13.86 10.52 -5.58
CA LYS A 203 14.60 10.77 -6.82
C LYS A 203 13.98 9.98 -7.97
N PRO A 204 13.31 10.64 -8.93
CA PRO A 204 12.85 10.00 -10.15
C PRO A 204 14.01 9.85 -11.13
N GLU A 205 14.24 8.64 -11.61
CA GLU A 205 15.17 8.33 -12.70
C GLU A 205 14.38 8.13 -13.98
N GLU A 206 14.65 8.95 -15.02
CA GLU A 206 14.00 8.83 -16.31
C GLU A 206 14.52 7.60 -17.06
N VAL A 207 13.61 6.76 -17.51
CA VAL A 207 13.91 5.56 -18.31
C VAL A 207 13.14 5.59 -19.62
N LYS A 208 13.61 4.84 -20.61
CA LYS A 208 12.98 4.78 -21.94
C LYS A 208 11.85 3.76 -22.01
N GLU A 209 11.92 2.71 -21.22
CA GLU A 209 10.97 1.60 -21.24
C GLU A 209 10.86 0.91 -19.87
N LEU A 210 9.74 0.20 -19.68
CA LEU A 210 9.46 -0.68 -18.54
C LEU A 210 9.03 -2.05 -19.10
N HIS A 211 9.58 -3.11 -18.53
CA HIS A 211 9.27 -4.48 -18.91
C HIS A 211 8.19 -5.08 -18.00
N ALA A 212 7.57 -6.14 -18.47
CA ALA A 212 6.64 -6.92 -17.66
C ALA A 212 7.29 -7.31 -16.31
N GLY A 213 6.57 -7.08 -15.21
CA GLY A 213 7.09 -7.24 -13.84
C GLY A 213 7.63 -5.95 -13.21
N ASP A 214 8.02 -4.96 -14.01
CA ASP A 214 8.51 -3.69 -13.50
C ASP A 214 7.41 -2.83 -12.87
N ILE A 215 7.82 -2.04 -11.89
CA ILE A 215 7.05 -0.95 -11.31
C ILE A 215 7.71 0.36 -11.72
N GLY A 216 6.92 1.25 -12.32
CA GLY A 216 7.39 2.57 -12.72
C GLY A 216 6.30 3.62 -12.61
N ALA A 217 6.62 4.84 -13.00
CA ALA A 217 5.73 5.98 -12.96
C ALA A 217 5.59 6.61 -14.36
N LEU A 218 4.36 6.78 -14.79
CA LEU A 218 4.03 7.52 -16.02
C LEU A 218 3.65 8.95 -15.64
N ALA A 219 4.34 9.93 -16.24
CA ALA A 219 4.06 11.33 -15.98
C ALA A 219 2.91 11.84 -16.82
N LYS A 220 2.10 12.73 -16.24
CA LYS A 220 1.13 13.58 -16.95
C LYS A 220 0.03 12.83 -17.72
N LEU A 221 -0.34 11.61 -17.34
CA LEU A 221 -1.53 11.00 -17.91
C LEU A 221 -2.76 11.89 -17.61
N THR A 222 -3.57 12.15 -18.62
CA THR A 222 -4.63 13.18 -18.53
C THR A 222 -5.91 12.63 -17.93
N LYS A 223 -6.36 11.48 -18.39
CA LYS A 223 -7.65 10.87 -18.02
C LYS A 223 -7.53 9.65 -17.13
N ALA A 224 -6.39 8.95 -17.21
CA ALA A 224 -6.17 7.75 -16.42
C ALA A 224 -6.08 8.07 -14.91
N ALA A 225 -6.63 7.16 -14.10
CA ALA A 225 -6.69 7.26 -12.65
C ALA A 225 -6.24 5.95 -11.99
N THR A 226 -6.02 6.01 -10.68
CA THR A 226 -5.77 4.80 -9.87
C THR A 226 -6.89 3.79 -10.07
N THR A 227 -6.56 2.52 -10.16
CA THR A 227 -7.38 1.35 -10.49
C THR A 227 -7.72 1.17 -11.97
N ASP A 228 -7.28 2.04 -12.86
CA ASP A 228 -7.46 1.83 -14.30
C ASP A 228 -6.44 0.84 -14.87
N SER A 229 -6.88 0.10 -15.89
CA SER A 229 -6.04 -0.78 -16.70
C SER A 229 -5.64 -0.06 -17.98
N LEU A 230 -4.36 -0.17 -18.34
CA LEU A 230 -3.81 0.34 -19.60
C LEU A 230 -3.38 -0.84 -20.46
N SER A 231 -3.70 -0.80 -21.76
CA SER A 231 -3.37 -1.86 -22.70
C SER A 231 -3.29 -1.31 -24.12
N THR A 232 -3.29 -2.16 -25.14
CA THR A 232 -3.45 -1.71 -26.52
C THR A 232 -4.90 -1.75 -26.94
N LYS A 233 -5.32 -0.87 -27.84
CA LYS A 233 -6.70 -0.85 -28.37
C LYS A 233 -7.05 -2.13 -29.14
N ALA A 234 -6.04 -2.77 -29.74
CA ALA A 234 -6.21 -4.06 -30.41
C ALA A 234 -6.54 -5.18 -29.43
N ASN A 235 -5.89 -5.17 -28.26
CA ASN A 235 -6.06 -6.14 -27.18
C ASN A 235 -6.37 -5.39 -25.88
N PRO A 236 -7.63 -4.96 -25.66
CA PRO A 236 -8.02 -4.23 -24.45
C PRO A 236 -8.14 -5.21 -23.29
N ILE A 237 -7.22 -5.07 -22.32
CA ILE A 237 -7.16 -5.92 -21.14
C ILE A 237 -7.65 -5.16 -19.93
N LEU A 238 -8.55 -5.79 -19.17
CA LEU A 238 -9.09 -5.30 -17.90
C LEU A 238 -8.57 -6.16 -16.76
N TYR A 239 -7.95 -5.52 -15.79
CA TYR A 239 -7.61 -6.12 -14.50
C TYR A 239 -8.69 -5.81 -13.45
N ILE A 240 -8.83 -6.70 -12.49
CA ILE A 240 -9.77 -6.51 -11.38
C ILE A 240 -9.41 -5.23 -10.62
N ARG A 241 -10.36 -4.32 -10.52
CA ARG A 241 -10.17 -3.09 -9.77
C ARG A 241 -10.10 -3.36 -8.27
N THR A 242 -9.12 -2.76 -7.62
CA THR A 242 -9.06 -2.76 -6.17
C THR A 242 -10.31 -2.06 -5.61
N GLN A 243 -11.01 -2.72 -4.70
CA GLN A 243 -12.13 -2.10 -3.99
C GLN A 243 -11.59 -1.04 -3.03
N ILE A 244 -12.05 0.19 -3.22
CA ILE A 244 -11.70 1.31 -2.36
C ILE A 244 -12.73 1.39 -1.24
N SER A 245 -12.27 1.47 0.00
CA SER A 245 -13.13 1.62 1.17
C SER A 245 -13.90 2.93 1.11
N ILE A 246 -15.18 2.88 1.44
CA ILE A 246 -16.02 4.07 1.52
C ILE A 246 -15.70 4.78 2.85
N PRO A 247 -15.40 6.09 2.81
CA PRO A 247 -15.15 6.84 4.03
C PRO A 247 -16.43 6.94 4.89
N TYR A 248 -16.32 6.64 6.17
CA TYR A 248 -17.45 6.59 7.11
C TYR A 248 -17.43 7.69 8.18
N THR A 249 -16.33 8.44 8.28
CA THR A 249 -16.20 9.57 9.21
C THR A 249 -16.11 10.87 8.44
N TYR A 250 -16.60 11.96 9.02
CA TYR A 250 -16.51 13.28 8.42
C TYR A 250 -16.47 14.39 9.47
N LYS A 251 -15.78 15.49 9.11
CA LYS A 251 -15.79 16.74 9.87
C LYS A 251 -16.06 17.91 8.92
N ARG A 252 -16.68 18.97 9.42
CA ARG A 252 -16.68 20.24 8.69
C ARG A 252 -15.31 20.89 8.82
N TYR A 253 -14.87 21.52 7.77
CA TYR A 253 -13.63 22.30 7.82
C TYR A 253 -13.86 23.76 7.41
N LYS A 254 -12.98 24.61 7.89
CA LYS A 254 -12.90 26.02 7.51
C LYS A 254 -11.45 26.40 7.29
N ALA A 255 -11.21 27.35 6.38
CA ALA A 255 -9.92 27.99 6.29
C ALA A 255 -9.60 28.74 7.60
N VAL A 256 -8.36 28.63 8.07
CA VAL A 256 -7.88 29.42 9.22
C VAL A 256 -7.64 30.86 8.78
N ASN A 257 -6.99 31.04 7.62
CA ASN A 257 -6.75 32.35 7.04
C ASN A 257 -7.82 32.66 5.98
N LYS A 258 -8.42 33.83 6.08
CA LYS A 258 -9.38 34.30 5.08
C LYS A 258 -8.70 34.49 3.74
N GLY A 259 -9.29 33.94 2.66
CA GLY A 259 -8.77 34.01 1.30
C GLY A 259 -7.95 32.79 0.87
N ASP A 260 -7.75 31.79 1.75
CA ASP A 260 -7.10 30.52 1.38
C ASP A 260 -8.08 29.46 0.86
N GLU A 261 -9.39 29.75 0.78
CA GLU A 261 -10.45 28.79 0.44
C GLU A 261 -10.19 28.09 -0.91
N ASP A 262 -9.83 28.86 -1.93
CA ASP A 262 -9.55 28.32 -3.27
C ASP A 262 -8.28 27.46 -3.29
N LYS A 263 -7.24 27.87 -2.57
CA LYS A 263 -6.00 27.08 -2.44
C LYS A 263 -6.25 25.78 -1.70
N ILE A 264 -7.06 25.80 -0.63
CA ILE A 264 -7.45 24.62 0.11
C ILE A 264 -8.24 23.66 -0.78
N SER A 265 -9.20 24.17 -1.55
CA SER A 265 -10.00 23.37 -2.49
C SER A 265 -9.10 22.68 -3.52
N GLN A 266 -8.17 23.40 -4.15
CA GLN A 266 -7.22 22.84 -5.11
C GLN A 266 -6.28 21.80 -4.45
N ALA A 267 -5.80 22.07 -3.23
CA ALA A 267 -4.93 21.15 -2.50
C ALA A 267 -5.69 19.86 -2.13
N LEU A 268 -6.93 19.96 -1.67
CA LEU A 268 -7.78 18.81 -1.37
C LEU A 268 -8.09 18.00 -2.64
N GLN A 269 -8.33 18.63 -3.78
CA GLN A 269 -8.49 17.91 -5.05
C GLN A 269 -7.25 17.09 -5.40
N LYS A 270 -6.04 17.64 -5.20
CA LYS A 270 -4.80 16.89 -5.41
C LYS A 270 -4.65 15.73 -4.43
N LEU A 271 -4.97 15.94 -3.15
CA LEU A 271 -4.94 14.87 -2.14
C LEU A 271 -5.95 13.76 -2.43
N MET A 272 -7.15 14.09 -2.95
CA MET A 272 -8.15 13.11 -3.38
C MET A 272 -7.71 12.28 -4.60
N LEU A 273 -6.78 12.77 -5.42
CA LEU A 273 -6.16 11.95 -6.48
C LEU A 273 -5.18 10.92 -5.91
N GLU A 274 -4.51 11.25 -4.79
CA GLU A 274 -3.59 10.34 -4.11
C GLU A 274 -4.30 9.32 -3.23
N ASP A 275 -5.39 9.76 -2.58
CA ASP A 275 -6.15 8.99 -1.60
C ASP A 275 -7.64 8.95 -1.98
N LEU A 276 -8.04 7.82 -2.55
CA LEU A 276 -9.41 7.60 -3.02
C LEU A 276 -10.44 7.41 -1.88
N THR A 277 -9.98 7.27 -0.64
CA THR A 277 -10.86 7.22 0.55
C THR A 277 -11.19 8.61 1.09
N LEU A 278 -10.62 9.67 0.47
CA LEU A 278 -10.86 11.05 0.84
C LEU A 278 -11.95 11.66 -0.06
N LYS A 279 -12.89 12.39 0.52
CA LYS A 279 -13.95 13.04 -0.23
C LYS A 279 -14.33 14.37 0.41
N THR A 280 -14.61 15.37 -0.42
CA THR A 280 -15.21 16.63 0.02
C THR A 280 -16.65 16.74 -0.45
N VAL A 281 -17.52 17.25 0.40
CA VAL A 281 -18.95 17.47 0.08
C VAL A 281 -19.36 18.87 0.52
N ASN A 282 -19.97 19.62 -0.38
CA ASN A 282 -20.57 20.88 -0.05
C ASN A 282 -22.02 20.63 0.44
N ASP A 283 -22.24 20.82 1.74
CA ASP A 283 -23.54 20.73 2.38
C ASP A 283 -24.20 22.10 2.37
N SER A 284 -24.95 22.38 1.32
CA SER A 284 -25.64 23.64 1.11
C SER A 284 -26.75 23.90 2.13
N GLU A 285 -27.39 22.84 2.64
CA GLU A 285 -28.47 22.96 3.63
C GLU A 285 -27.97 23.59 4.94
N ASN A 286 -26.80 23.17 5.40
CA ASN A 286 -26.20 23.67 6.64
C ASN A 286 -25.15 24.75 6.43
N GLY A 287 -24.89 25.13 5.18
CA GLY A 287 -23.88 26.12 4.80
C GLY A 287 -22.48 25.74 5.32
N GLN A 288 -22.04 24.52 5.02
CA GLN A 288 -20.76 23.98 5.46
C GLN A 288 -20.11 23.09 4.39
N THR A 289 -18.79 22.99 4.43
CA THR A 289 -18.06 22.01 3.63
C THR A 289 -17.55 20.89 4.53
N LEU A 290 -17.79 19.67 4.11
CA LEU A 290 -17.47 18.45 4.84
C LEU A 290 -16.26 17.77 4.20
N LEU A 291 -15.34 17.29 5.02
CA LEU A 291 -14.22 16.44 4.65
C LEU A 291 -14.46 15.04 5.22
N TYR A 292 -14.58 14.06 4.32
CA TYR A 292 -14.78 12.65 4.65
C TYR A 292 -13.47 11.90 4.63
N GLY A 293 -13.29 10.94 5.52
CA GLY A 293 -12.13 10.05 5.61
C GLY A 293 -12.42 8.79 6.41
N MET A 294 -11.39 7.97 6.61
CA MET A 294 -11.47 6.66 7.26
C MET A 294 -11.45 6.72 8.80
N GLY A 295 -11.23 7.90 9.38
CA GLY A 295 -11.16 8.08 10.84
C GLY A 295 -10.63 9.46 11.20
N ASP A 296 -10.68 9.81 12.49
CA ASP A 296 -10.22 11.12 12.97
C ASP A 296 -8.73 11.34 12.70
N GLN A 297 -7.89 10.35 12.98
CA GLN A 297 -6.45 10.43 12.68
C GLN A 297 -6.17 10.63 11.18
N HIS A 298 -6.95 10.01 10.31
CA HIS A 298 -6.82 10.22 8.87
C HIS A 298 -7.08 11.68 8.50
N LEU A 299 -8.14 12.28 9.03
CA LEU A 299 -8.47 13.69 8.77
C LEU A 299 -7.40 14.63 9.34
N ASP A 300 -6.83 14.32 10.50
CA ASP A 300 -5.73 15.08 11.11
C ASP A 300 -4.45 15.00 10.25
N VAL A 301 -4.14 13.84 9.69
CA VAL A 301 -3.02 13.67 8.72
C VAL A 301 -3.26 14.48 7.46
N VAL A 302 -4.49 14.54 6.95
CA VAL A 302 -4.84 15.39 5.80
C VAL A 302 -4.63 16.86 6.12
N ALA A 303 -5.05 17.33 7.31
CA ALA A 303 -4.81 18.70 7.74
C ALA A 303 -3.31 19.01 7.84
N SER A 304 -2.50 18.09 8.37
CA SER A 304 -1.03 18.22 8.42
C SER A 304 -0.42 18.30 7.02
N LYS A 305 -0.86 17.45 6.07
CA LYS A 305 -0.41 17.50 4.67
C LYS A 305 -0.76 18.82 3.98
N LEU A 306 -1.94 19.39 4.25
CA LEU A 306 -2.32 20.69 3.73
C LEU A 306 -1.36 21.79 4.22
N LEU A 307 -1.01 21.77 5.51
CA LEU A 307 -0.08 22.71 6.08
C LEU A 307 1.35 22.52 5.55
N GLU A 308 1.86 21.29 5.58
CA GLU A 308 3.26 21.02 5.25
C GLU A 308 3.56 21.14 3.76
N ARG A 309 2.68 20.58 2.89
CA ARG A 309 2.93 20.53 1.44
C ARG A 309 2.38 21.71 0.68
N TYR A 310 1.21 22.25 1.10
CA TYR A 310 0.50 23.29 0.37
C TYR A 310 0.51 24.65 1.06
N LYS A 311 1.05 24.71 2.31
CA LYS A 311 1.15 25.93 3.11
C LYS A 311 -0.20 26.60 3.37
N VAL A 312 -1.26 25.80 3.49
CA VAL A 312 -2.60 26.25 3.85
C VAL A 312 -3.09 25.48 5.08
N GLN A 313 -3.87 26.11 5.91
CA GLN A 313 -4.31 25.55 7.18
C GLN A 313 -5.84 25.52 7.25
N ILE A 314 -6.37 24.38 7.72
CA ILE A 314 -7.79 24.19 7.99
C ILE A 314 -8.03 23.91 9.48
N GLU A 315 -9.18 24.31 9.96
CA GLU A 315 -9.71 23.94 11.27
C GLU A 315 -10.82 22.91 11.09
N LEU A 316 -10.66 21.74 11.70
CA LEU A 316 -11.64 20.66 11.70
C LEU A 316 -12.61 20.82 12.89
N LYS A 317 -13.91 20.82 12.63
CA LYS A 317 -14.97 20.98 13.65
C LYS A 317 -16.06 19.90 13.50
N LYS A 318 -16.82 19.71 14.56
CA LYS A 318 -18.04 18.88 14.47
C LYS A 318 -18.98 19.45 13.40
N PRO A 319 -19.55 18.60 12.54
CA PRO A 319 -20.48 19.04 11.52
C PRO A 319 -21.76 19.60 12.15
N LYS A 320 -22.41 20.52 11.49
CA LYS A 320 -23.77 20.90 11.80
C LYS A 320 -24.72 19.80 11.31
N VAL A 321 -25.72 19.51 12.09
CA VAL A 321 -26.75 18.52 11.76
C VAL A 321 -28.06 19.26 11.45
N ALA A 322 -28.66 18.93 10.32
CA ALA A 322 -29.97 19.46 9.97
C ALA A 322 -31.06 18.81 10.84
N PHE A 323 -31.72 19.62 11.64
CA PHE A 323 -32.86 19.16 12.40
C PHE A 323 -34.13 19.41 11.59
N ARG A 324 -35.05 18.46 11.67
CA ARG A 324 -36.38 18.58 11.09
C ARG A 324 -37.39 18.74 12.19
N GLU A 325 -38.29 19.72 12.03
CA GLU A 325 -39.38 19.93 12.94
C GLU A 325 -40.63 19.19 12.44
N THR A 326 -41.44 18.71 13.34
CA THR A 326 -42.73 18.10 13.03
C THR A 326 -43.81 18.55 14.00
N ILE A 327 -45.00 18.75 13.54
CA ILE A 327 -46.16 19.12 14.36
C ILE A 327 -46.72 17.84 14.99
N ARG A 328 -46.77 17.79 16.32
CA ARG A 328 -47.30 16.64 17.07
C ARG A 328 -48.75 16.83 17.52
N LYS A 329 -49.23 18.07 17.53
CA LYS A 329 -50.61 18.43 17.90
C LYS A 329 -51.20 19.38 16.88
N LYS A 330 -52.47 19.21 16.59
CA LYS A 330 -53.23 20.15 15.76
C LYS A 330 -53.46 21.43 16.56
N ALA A 331 -53.18 22.59 15.96
CA ALA A 331 -53.50 23.89 16.52
C ALA A 331 -54.23 24.70 15.46
N ASP A 332 -55.37 25.24 15.86
CA ASP A 332 -56.16 26.16 15.02
C ASP A 332 -55.98 27.55 15.66
N VAL A 333 -55.40 28.50 14.88
CA VAL A 333 -55.16 29.87 15.33
C VAL A 333 -55.65 30.84 14.29
N GLU A 334 -56.47 31.78 14.70
CA GLU A 334 -56.88 32.91 13.89
C GLU A 334 -55.99 34.11 14.16
N TYR A 335 -55.35 34.67 13.12
CA TYR A 335 -54.47 35.83 13.24
C TYR A 335 -54.92 36.95 12.31
N LYS A 336 -55.23 38.12 12.86
CA LYS A 336 -55.58 39.28 12.07
C LYS A 336 -54.33 40.13 11.78
N TYR A 337 -53.88 40.06 10.54
CA TYR A 337 -52.75 40.84 10.07
C TYR A 337 -53.18 42.30 9.83
N LYS A 338 -52.64 43.26 10.61
CA LYS A 338 -52.81 44.69 10.33
C LYS A 338 -51.53 45.19 9.65
N LYS A 339 -51.62 45.52 8.35
CA LYS A 339 -50.61 46.24 7.62
C LYS A 339 -50.68 47.72 8.04
N GLN A 340 -49.66 48.31 8.60
CA GLN A 340 -49.55 49.76 8.71
C GLN A 340 -49.23 50.27 7.31
N SER A 341 -50.12 51.14 6.79
CA SER A 341 -49.94 51.92 5.59
C SER A 341 -49.13 53.15 5.87
#